data_cc8969837685cd7433d9087b9e0116a2
#
_entry.id   cc8969837685cd7433d9087b9e0116a2
#
_cell.length_a   1.000
_cell.length_b   1.000
_cell.length_c   1.000
_cell.angle_alpha   90.00
_cell.angle_beta   90.00
_cell.angle_gamma   90.00
#
_symmetry.space_group_name_H-M   'P 1'
#
loop_
_entity.id
_entity.type
_entity.pdbx_description
1 polymer ?
#
loop_
_entity_poly.entity_id
_entity_poly.type
_entity_poly.pdbx_seq_one_letter_code
_entity_poly.pdbx_strand_id
1 'polypeptide(L)'
;MRPLLLLLFGATAAFSQPFSFGVNAGVPLTDFLSTVQSPNFGFNSNTKRYIVGPTVELRLPFGLGIELDALYRRLDYTSSGNLIDVFISGNTTGNAWEFPLLAKYRFPSKVVRPYVDAGVAWDTLSGLKQTVTQTVFPTRTTTTTTSNPAELNKNTVTGFVTGAGLDVKVLLIHLSPEIRYTRWGAQHFLSSNGGLQSNQNQAEFLLGITF
;
A
#
# COMPACT_ATOMS: atom_id res chain seq x y z
N MET A 1 1.98 -49.39 8.18
CA MET A 1 2.37 -47.99 7.78
C MET A 1 1.39 -46.90 8.24
N ARG A 2 0.42 -47.19 9.11
CA ARG A 2 -0.58 -46.20 9.61
C ARG A 2 -0.21 -45.42 10.90
N PRO A 3 0.74 -45.89 11.78
CA PRO A 3 1.03 -45.10 13.00
C PRO A 3 1.96 -43.91 12.81
N LEU A 4 2.75 -43.87 11.73
CA LEU A 4 3.70 -42.75 11.48
C LEU A 4 3.02 -41.43 11.08
N LEU A 5 1.88 -41.51 10.38
CA LEU A 5 1.10 -40.34 10.00
C LEU A 5 0.39 -39.66 11.17
N LEU A 6 -0.05 -40.46 12.16
CA LEU A 6 -0.68 -39.94 13.38
C LEU A 6 0.33 -39.25 14.32
N LEU A 7 1.59 -39.66 14.31
CA LEU A 7 2.65 -39.02 15.08
C LEU A 7 3.05 -37.66 14.50
N LEU A 8 2.97 -37.49 13.19
CA LEU A 8 3.20 -36.18 12.52
C LEU A 8 2.10 -35.16 12.83
N PHE A 9 0.84 -35.59 12.93
CA PHE A 9 -0.27 -34.72 13.32
C PHE A 9 -0.28 -34.38 14.82
N GLY A 10 0.22 -35.27 15.68
CA GLY A 10 0.30 -35.05 17.12
C GLY A 10 1.41 -34.09 17.56
N ALA A 11 2.48 -33.95 16.76
CA ALA A 11 3.59 -33.06 17.08
C ALA A 11 3.28 -31.57 16.81
N THR A 12 2.25 -31.26 16.02
CA THR A 12 1.82 -29.88 15.72
C THR A 12 1.01 -29.21 16.84
N ALA A 13 0.48 -30.00 17.78
CA ALA A 13 -0.34 -29.48 18.89
C ALA A 13 0.48 -28.90 20.07
N ALA A 14 1.80 -29.10 20.11
CA ALA A 14 2.65 -28.64 21.20
C ALA A 14 3.33 -27.26 20.94
N PHE A 15 3.28 -26.75 19.71
CA PHE A 15 3.71 -25.39 19.41
C PHE A 15 2.51 -24.46 19.52
N SER A 16 2.51 -23.57 20.48
CA SER A 16 1.57 -22.44 20.56
C SER A 16 1.49 -21.81 19.16
N GLN A 17 0.35 -21.90 18.53
CA GLN A 17 0.00 -21.52 17.15
C GLN A 17 1.08 -20.69 16.46
N PRO A 18 1.90 -21.26 15.58
CA PRO A 18 2.99 -20.52 14.91
C PRO A 18 2.44 -19.48 13.91
N PHE A 19 1.18 -19.65 13.50
CA PHE A 19 0.51 -18.76 12.58
C PHE A 19 -0.48 -17.85 13.30
N SER A 20 -0.45 -16.57 12.95
CA SER A 20 -1.40 -15.56 13.37
C SER A 20 -1.99 -14.93 12.12
N PHE A 21 -3.30 -14.73 12.12
CA PHE A 21 -4.05 -14.14 11.02
C PHE A 21 -4.76 -12.90 11.52
N GLY A 22 -4.91 -11.92 10.67
CA GLY A 22 -5.58 -10.71 11.07
C GLY A 22 -5.82 -9.73 9.93
N VAL A 23 -6.05 -8.49 10.31
CA VAL A 23 -6.26 -7.36 9.41
C VAL A 23 -5.40 -6.21 9.88
N ASN A 24 -4.69 -5.60 8.97
CA ASN A 24 -4.05 -4.30 9.13
C ASN A 24 -4.94 -3.22 8.52
N ALA A 25 -5.18 -2.15 9.26
CA ALA A 25 -5.89 -0.98 8.77
C ALA A 25 -5.16 0.28 9.23
N GLY A 26 -5.15 1.31 8.38
CA GLY A 26 -4.39 2.52 8.72
C GLY A 26 -4.61 3.67 7.77
N VAL A 27 -3.76 4.67 7.96
CA VAL A 27 -3.78 5.90 7.18
C VAL A 27 -2.37 6.23 6.67
N PRO A 28 -2.24 6.68 5.41
CA PRO A 28 -0.98 7.21 4.93
C PRO A 28 -0.67 8.54 5.64
N LEU A 29 0.54 8.68 6.14
CA LEU A 29 1.06 9.91 6.73
C LEU A 29 1.65 10.83 5.66
N THR A 30 2.07 10.25 4.53
CA THR A 30 2.53 10.96 3.34
C THR A 30 1.58 10.71 2.17
N ASP A 31 1.45 11.68 1.28
CA ASP A 31 0.62 11.50 0.09
C ASP A 31 1.28 10.53 -0.91
N PHE A 32 0.47 9.70 -1.55
CA PHE A 32 0.91 8.75 -2.58
C PHE A 32 1.43 9.46 -3.83
N LEU A 33 0.76 10.57 -4.20
CA LEU A 33 1.10 11.39 -5.35
C LEU A 33 1.58 12.76 -4.89
N SER A 34 2.66 13.23 -5.48
CA SER A 34 3.09 14.62 -5.43
C SER A 34 2.61 15.34 -6.69
N THR A 35 1.89 16.42 -6.52
CA THR A 35 1.29 17.19 -7.62
C THR A 35 1.82 18.61 -7.63
N VAL A 36 2.07 19.13 -8.82
CA VAL A 36 2.45 20.53 -9.03
C VAL A 36 1.38 21.19 -9.91
N GLN A 37 0.98 22.38 -9.53
CA GLN A 37 0.06 23.21 -10.32
C GLN A 37 0.84 24.30 -11.06
N SER A 38 0.49 24.51 -12.31
CA SER A 38 0.97 25.57 -13.17
C SER A 38 -0.23 26.30 -13.79
N PRO A 39 -0.10 27.56 -14.27
CA PRO A 39 -1.21 28.27 -14.88
C PRO A 39 -1.91 27.55 -16.04
N ASN A 40 -1.16 26.73 -16.78
CA ASN A 40 -1.67 26.04 -17.97
C ASN A 40 -1.91 24.53 -17.75
N PHE A 41 -1.39 23.93 -16.67
CA PHE A 41 -1.55 22.52 -16.33
C PHE A 41 -1.64 22.34 -14.83
N GLY A 42 -2.52 21.46 -14.40
CA GLY A 42 -2.66 21.13 -12.99
C GLY A 42 -3.02 19.66 -12.78
N PHE A 43 -2.51 19.10 -11.70
CA PHE A 43 -2.90 17.80 -11.16
C PHE A 43 -3.36 17.99 -9.72
N ASN A 44 -4.45 17.31 -9.34
CA ASN A 44 -4.93 17.26 -7.97
C ASN A 44 -5.11 15.81 -7.56
N SER A 45 -4.52 15.43 -6.41
CA SER A 45 -4.72 14.12 -5.82
C SER A 45 -5.97 14.13 -4.93
N ASN A 46 -6.92 13.26 -5.25
CA ASN A 46 -8.10 12.98 -4.44
C ASN A 46 -8.04 11.57 -3.82
N THR A 47 -6.84 10.99 -3.78
CA THR A 47 -6.60 9.64 -3.26
C THR A 47 -7.13 9.51 -1.84
N LYS A 48 -7.91 8.46 -1.61
CA LYS A 48 -8.50 8.21 -0.29
C LYS A 48 -7.42 7.86 0.72
N ARG A 49 -7.49 8.50 1.89
CA ARG A 49 -6.51 8.34 2.97
C ARG A 49 -6.87 7.16 3.87
N TYR A 50 -6.93 5.96 3.30
CA TYR A 50 -7.03 4.71 4.06
C TYR A 50 -6.20 3.62 3.40
N ILE A 51 -5.75 2.70 4.23
CA ILE A 51 -5.06 1.47 3.83
C ILE A 51 -5.70 0.36 4.64
N VAL A 52 -6.05 -0.75 4.01
CA VAL A 52 -6.66 -1.88 4.70
C VAL A 52 -6.36 -3.18 3.98
N GLY A 53 -6.11 -4.25 4.74
CA GLY A 53 -5.92 -5.56 4.14
C GLY A 53 -5.62 -6.66 5.13
N PRO A 54 -5.69 -7.92 4.69
CA PRO A 54 -5.33 -9.07 5.51
C PRO A 54 -3.82 -9.10 5.78
N THR A 55 -3.49 -9.67 6.94
CA THR A 55 -2.12 -9.96 7.37
C THR A 55 -2.02 -11.40 7.85
N VAL A 56 -0.89 -12.01 7.57
CA VAL A 56 -0.51 -13.34 8.07
C VAL A 56 0.88 -13.26 8.65
N GLU A 57 1.06 -13.78 9.83
CA GLU A 57 2.36 -13.82 10.49
C GLU A 57 2.71 -15.23 10.92
N LEU A 58 3.92 -15.64 10.59
CA LEU A 58 4.58 -16.83 11.15
C LEU A 58 5.42 -16.39 12.33
N ARG A 59 5.01 -16.77 13.55
CA ARG A 59 5.73 -16.51 14.80
C ARG A 59 6.78 -17.57 15.05
N LEU A 60 8.02 -17.15 15.18
CA LEU A 60 9.18 -18.00 15.40
C LEU A 60 9.67 -17.88 16.85
N PRO A 61 10.47 -18.83 17.35
CA PRO A 61 11.12 -18.71 18.66
C PRO A 61 11.97 -17.43 18.77
N PHE A 62 12.27 -17.04 20.01
CA PHE A 62 13.15 -15.90 20.34
C PHE A 62 12.63 -14.53 19.91
N GLY A 63 11.32 -14.37 19.72
CA GLY A 63 10.70 -13.11 19.35
C GLY A 63 10.78 -12.77 17.86
N LEU A 64 11.28 -13.69 17.04
CA LEU A 64 11.31 -13.54 15.59
C LEU A 64 9.93 -13.76 14.96
N GLY A 65 9.69 -13.21 13.80
CA GLY A 65 8.50 -13.44 12.99
C GLY A 65 8.73 -13.09 11.52
N ILE A 66 7.89 -13.66 10.68
CA ILE A 66 7.79 -13.31 9.27
C ILE A 66 6.35 -12.92 9.02
N GLU A 67 6.13 -11.72 8.51
CA GLU A 67 4.80 -11.18 8.23
C GLU A 67 4.66 -10.91 6.73
N LEU A 68 3.48 -11.24 6.21
CA LEU A 68 3.06 -10.94 4.84
C LEU A 68 1.70 -10.26 4.90
N ASP A 69 1.61 -9.08 4.31
CA ASP A 69 0.36 -8.34 4.18
C ASP A 69 -0.09 -8.28 2.72
N ALA A 70 -1.39 -8.00 2.53
CA ALA A 70 -1.95 -7.60 1.25
C ALA A 70 -2.79 -6.34 1.47
N LEU A 71 -2.18 -5.18 1.35
CA LEU A 71 -2.77 -3.89 1.69
C LEU A 71 -3.38 -3.22 0.47
N TYR A 72 -4.61 -2.78 0.58
CA TYR A 72 -5.38 -2.13 -0.47
C TYR A 72 -5.53 -0.63 -0.19
N ARG A 73 -5.40 0.18 -1.25
CA ARG A 73 -5.78 1.59 -1.27
C ARG A 73 -6.40 1.98 -2.61
N ARG A 74 -7.32 2.94 -2.58
CA ARG A 74 -7.91 3.50 -3.79
C ARG A 74 -7.18 4.75 -4.23
N LEU A 75 -6.82 4.78 -5.52
CA LEU A 75 -6.21 5.94 -6.16
C LEU A 75 -7.28 6.75 -6.90
N ASP A 76 -7.14 8.08 -6.81
CA ASP A 76 -7.96 9.03 -7.54
C ASP A 76 -7.15 10.33 -7.74
N TYR A 77 -7.03 10.77 -8.97
CA TYR A 77 -6.47 12.09 -9.28
C TYR A 77 -7.14 12.70 -10.50
N THR A 78 -7.16 14.03 -10.54
CA THR A 78 -7.65 14.79 -11.65
C THR A 78 -6.51 15.56 -12.31
N SER A 79 -6.62 15.75 -13.62
CA SER A 79 -5.72 16.59 -14.42
C SER A 79 -6.52 17.68 -15.14
N SER A 80 -5.92 18.84 -15.29
CA SER A 80 -6.49 19.95 -16.06
C SER A 80 -5.43 20.58 -16.95
N GLY A 81 -5.84 21.05 -18.12
CA GLY A 81 -4.98 21.77 -19.05
C GLY A 81 -5.76 22.88 -19.74
N ASN A 82 -5.17 24.06 -19.80
CA ASN A 82 -5.72 25.24 -20.49
C ASN A 82 -4.70 25.73 -21.50
N LEU A 83 -5.06 25.59 -22.77
CA LEU A 83 -4.34 26.16 -23.89
C LEU A 83 -5.29 27.13 -24.60
N ILE A 84 -4.78 27.99 -25.47
CA ILE A 84 -5.62 28.90 -26.26
C ILE A 84 -6.66 28.07 -27.02
N ASP A 85 -7.93 28.30 -26.75
CA ASP A 85 -9.09 27.61 -27.35
C ASP A 85 -9.20 26.08 -27.08
N VAL A 86 -8.38 25.54 -26.20
CA VAL A 86 -8.43 24.09 -25.84
C VAL A 86 -8.44 23.90 -24.33
N PHE A 87 -9.50 23.30 -23.81
CA PHE A 87 -9.63 22.90 -22.41
C PHE A 87 -9.55 21.36 -22.29
N ILE A 88 -8.71 20.90 -21.41
CA ILE A 88 -8.53 19.46 -21.12
C ILE A 88 -8.88 19.22 -19.66
N SER A 89 -9.74 18.25 -19.40
CA SER A 89 -10.05 17.77 -18.06
C SER A 89 -9.95 16.25 -18.05
N GLY A 90 -9.14 15.71 -17.13
CA GLY A 90 -8.95 14.29 -16.96
C GLY A 90 -9.31 13.84 -15.54
N ASN A 91 -9.90 12.67 -15.43
CA ASN A 91 -10.10 11.96 -14.15
C ASN A 91 -9.52 10.56 -14.27
N THR A 92 -8.64 10.21 -13.33
CA THR A 92 -8.01 8.90 -13.30
C THR A 92 -8.29 8.24 -11.95
N THR A 93 -8.83 7.03 -12.02
CA THR A 93 -9.09 6.19 -10.86
C THR A 93 -8.37 4.86 -11.01
N GLY A 94 -8.05 4.23 -9.89
CA GLY A 94 -7.40 2.93 -9.87
C GLY A 94 -7.34 2.34 -8.47
N ASN A 95 -6.76 1.17 -8.37
CA ASN A 95 -6.51 0.49 -7.11
C ASN A 95 -5.01 0.20 -7.02
N ALA A 96 -4.43 0.38 -5.83
CA ALA A 96 -3.08 -0.05 -5.52
C ALA A 96 -3.14 -1.17 -4.49
N TRP A 97 -2.34 -2.21 -4.73
CA TRP A 97 -2.15 -3.34 -3.84
C TRP A 97 -0.68 -3.41 -3.44
N GLU A 98 -0.43 -3.25 -2.17
CA GLU A 98 0.90 -3.37 -1.60
C GLU A 98 1.05 -4.72 -0.88
N PHE A 99 2.14 -5.43 -1.17
CA PHE A 99 2.47 -6.74 -0.60
C PHE A 99 3.82 -6.66 0.13
N PRO A 100 3.86 -6.21 1.39
CA PRO A 100 5.06 -6.25 2.21
C PRO A 100 5.34 -7.66 2.71
N LEU A 101 6.60 -8.09 2.59
CA LEU A 101 7.16 -9.27 3.25
C LEU A 101 8.21 -8.82 4.25
N LEU A 102 7.93 -8.99 5.54
CA LEU A 102 8.69 -8.39 6.63
C LEU A 102 9.28 -9.47 7.55
N ALA A 103 10.53 -9.30 7.91
CA ALA A 103 11.11 -9.94 9.08
C ALA A 103 10.87 -9.05 10.29
N LYS A 104 10.26 -9.59 11.34
CA LYS A 104 9.85 -8.89 12.56
C LYS A 104 10.61 -9.42 13.76
N TYR A 105 11.05 -8.51 14.64
CA TYR A 105 11.65 -8.87 15.91
C TYR A 105 10.91 -8.20 17.06
N ARG A 106 10.36 -8.99 17.96
CA ARG A 106 9.67 -8.54 19.17
C ARG A 106 10.62 -8.61 20.37
N PHE A 107 10.78 -7.49 21.04
CA PHE A 107 11.55 -7.45 22.28
C PHE A 107 10.80 -8.18 23.41
N PRO A 108 11.51 -8.93 24.25
CA PRO A 108 10.90 -9.68 25.35
C PRO A 108 10.25 -8.72 26.35
N SER A 109 8.93 -8.82 26.50
CA SER A 109 8.14 -8.08 27.49
C SER A 109 6.89 -8.86 27.85
N LYS A 110 6.28 -8.58 29.02
CA LYS A 110 5.14 -9.35 29.55
C LYS A 110 3.79 -8.95 28.96
N VAL A 111 3.53 -7.66 28.79
CA VAL A 111 2.20 -7.13 28.40
C VAL A 111 2.27 -6.37 27.09
N VAL A 112 3.17 -5.43 26.98
CA VAL A 112 3.39 -4.64 25.78
C VAL A 112 4.75 -5.00 25.22
N ARG A 113 4.79 -5.51 24.01
CA ARG A 113 6.01 -5.96 23.33
C ARG A 113 6.36 -4.99 22.21
N PRO A 114 7.34 -4.10 22.40
CA PRO A 114 7.87 -3.33 21.29
C PRO A 114 8.43 -4.28 20.21
N TYR A 115 8.30 -3.87 18.96
CA TYR A 115 8.90 -4.60 17.86
C TYR A 115 9.43 -3.65 16.79
N VAL A 116 10.34 -4.19 16.00
CA VAL A 116 10.82 -3.59 14.77
C VAL A 116 10.69 -4.60 13.65
N ASP A 117 10.50 -4.12 12.45
CA ASP A 117 10.45 -4.94 11.26
C ASP A 117 11.18 -4.28 10.11
N ALA A 118 11.60 -5.11 9.16
CA ALA A 118 12.21 -4.67 7.91
C ALA A 118 12.02 -5.75 6.84
N GLY A 119 11.94 -5.31 5.59
CA GLY A 119 11.76 -6.23 4.48
C GLY A 119 11.64 -5.55 3.14
N VAL A 120 10.92 -6.21 2.25
CA VAL A 120 10.66 -5.76 0.89
C VAL A 120 9.16 -5.69 0.65
N ALA A 121 8.74 -4.77 -0.19
CA ALA A 121 7.35 -4.67 -0.63
C ALA A 121 7.27 -4.55 -2.15
N TRP A 122 6.15 -5.04 -2.68
CA TRP A 122 5.74 -4.86 -4.07
C TRP A 122 4.43 -4.09 -4.06
N ASP A 123 4.36 -2.99 -4.80
CA ASP A 123 3.12 -2.25 -5.02
C ASP A 123 2.71 -2.40 -6.49
N THR A 124 1.47 -2.82 -6.72
CA THR A 124 0.93 -3.10 -8.05
C THR A 124 -0.38 -2.36 -8.26
N LEU A 125 -0.46 -1.63 -9.36
CA LEU A 125 -1.68 -0.93 -9.76
C LEU A 125 -2.60 -1.86 -10.55
N SER A 126 -3.91 -1.73 -10.32
CA SER A 126 -4.93 -2.49 -11.01
C SER A 126 -6.17 -1.64 -11.29
N GLY A 127 -6.94 -2.01 -12.32
CA GLY A 127 -8.19 -1.33 -12.64
C GLY A 127 -8.04 0.15 -12.94
N LEU A 128 -6.90 0.57 -13.51
CA LEU A 128 -6.68 1.95 -13.93
C LEU A 128 -7.68 2.34 -15.01
N LYS A 129 -8.32 3.47 -14.82
CA LYS A 129 -9.25 4.08 -15.77
C LYS A 129 -9.07 5.58 -15.79
N GLN A 130 -8.58 6.09 -16.91
CA GLN A 130 -8.49 7.52 -17.16
C GLN A 130 -9.55 7.94 -18.19
N THR A 131 -10.34 8.93 -17.85
CA THR A 131 -11.30 9.58 -18.75
C THR A 131 -10.84 11.00 -18.99
N VAL A 132 -10.52 11.34 -20.23
CA VAL A 132 -10.07 12.68 -20.63
C VAL A 132 -11.14 13.30 -21.53
N THR A 133 -11.59 14.49 -21.16
CA THR A 133 -12.49 15.32 -21.97
C THR A 133 -11.71 16.51 -22.49
N GLN A 134 -11.68 16.65 -23.80
CA GLN A 134 -11.07 17.77 -24.49
C GLN A 134 -12.16 18.60 -25.19
N THR A 135 -12.20 19.88 -24.90
CA THR A 135 -13.11 20.82 -25.54
C THR A 135 -12.30 21.84 -26.34
N VAL A 136 -12.57 21.91 -27.64
CA VAL A 136 -11.97 22.88 -28.58
C VAL A 136 -13.04 23.84 -28.98
N PHE A 137 -12.84 25.16 -28.77
CA PHE A 137 -13.79 26.18 -29.16
C PHE A 137 -13.72 26.44 -30.68
N PRO A 138 -14.88 26.77 -31.32
CA PRO A 138 -16.18 27.05 -30.72
C PRO A 138 -17.08 25.82 -30.47
N THR A 139 -16.80 24.58 -30.92
CA THR A 139 -17.89 23.59 -30.94
C THR A 139 -17.53 22.12 -30.84
N ARG A 140 -16.30 21.74 -30.53
CA ARG A 140 -15.95 20.32 -30.51
C ARG A 140 -15.52 19.82 -29.13
N THR A 141 -16.30 18.91 -28.55
CA THR A 141 -15.94 18.18 -27.34
C THR A 141 -15.71 16.69 -27.67
N THR A 142 -14.59 16.16 -27.23
CA THR A 142 -14.23 14.74 -27.39
C THR A 142 -13.91 14.16 -26.04
N THR A 143 -14.47 12.98 -25.72
CA THR A 143 -14.16 12.23 -24.50
C THR A 143 -13.51 10.91 -24.87
N THR A 144 -12.36 10.63 -24.27
CA THR A 144 -11.59 9.40 -24.48
C THR A 144 -11.39 8.70 -23.14
N THR A 145 -11.55 7.39 -23.12
CA THR A 145 -11.27 6.58 -21.93
C THR A 145 -10.16 5.58 -22.25
N THR A 146 -9.17 5.48 -21.36
CA THR A 146 -8.05 4.54 -21.48
C THR A 146 -7.76 3.88 -20.14
N SER A 147 -7.23 2.67 -20.19
CA SER A 147 -6.67 1.95 -19.01
C SER A 147 -5.16 2.17 -18.84
N ASN A 148 -4.54 2.88 -19.78
CA ASN A 148 -3.10 3.16 -19.75
C ASN A 148 -2.88 4.68 -19.81
N PRO A 149 -2.95 5.39 -18.67
CA PRO A 149 -2.67 6.81 -18.60
C PRO A 149 -1.28 7.15 -19.14
N ALA A 150 -1.15 8.30 -19.81
CA ALA A 150 0.13 8.72 -20.37
C ALA A 150 1.21 8.97 -19.29
N GLU A 151 0.78 9.27 -18.08
CA GLU A 151 1.63 9.51 -16.90
C GLU A 151 2.10 8.21 -16.23
N LEU A 152 1.54 7.04 -16.61
CA LEU A 152 1.91 5.75 -16.05
C LEU A 152 3.30 5.35 -16.52
N ASN A 153 4.23 5.25 -15.58
CA ASN A 153 5.60 4.83 -15.82
C ASN A 153 5.80 3.33 -15.57
N LYS A 154 5.36 2.84 -14.41
CA LYS A 154 5.45 1.43 -14.02
C LYS A 154 4.19 0.97 -13.30
N ASN A 155 3.66 -0.17 -13.74
CA ASN A 155 2.49 -0.77 -13.09
C ASN A 155 2.83 -1.46 -11.76
N THR A 156 4.05 -2.00 -11.65
CA THR A 156 4.56 -2.63 -10.42
C THR A 156 5.89 -2.01 -10.05
N VAL A 157 6.06 -1.66 -8.79
CA VAL A 157 7.31 -1.17 -8.21
C VAL A 157 7.67 -1.99 -6.99
N THR A 158 8.96 -2.04 -6.67
CA THR A 158 9.49 -2.72 -5.49
C THR A 158 10.14 -1.70 -4.58
N GLY A 159 10.03 -1.91 -3.27
CA GLY A 159 10.59 -1.02 -2.27
C GLY A 159 11.20 -1.76 -1.10
N PHE A 160 11.99 -1.04 -0.31
CA PHE A 160 12.45 -1.46 1.00
C PHE A 160 11.51 -0.88 2.06
N VAL A 161 11.13 -1.71 3.01
CA VAL A 161 10.21 -1.36 4.10
C VAL A 161 10.90 -1.51 5.43
N THR A 162 10.62 -0.60 6.35
CA THR A 162 11.00 -0.73 7.76
C THR A 162 9.90 -0.15 8.63
N GLY A 163 9.66 -0.75 9.79
CA GLY A 163 8.63 -0.33 10.71
C GLY A 163 9.04 -0.50 12.16
N ALA A 164 8.26 0.13 13.03
CA ALA A 164 8.34 -0.04 14.46
C ALA A 164 6.95 0.07 15.08
N GLY A 165 6.65 -0.79 16.03
CA GLY A 165 5.35 -0.84 16.66
C GLY A 165 5.34 -1.46 18.04
N LEU A 166 4.14 -1.60 18.56
CA LEU A 166 3.87 -2.23 19.85
C LEU A 166 2.89 -3.38 19.65
N ASP A 167 3.20 -4.56 20.15
CA ASP A 167 2.27 -5.70 20.19
C ASP A 167 1.67 -5.77 21.59
N VAL A 168 0.38 -5.51 21.70
CA VAL A 168 -0.38 -5.50 22.96
C VAL A 168 -1.38 -6.65 22.95
N LYS A 169 -1.17 -7.63 23.83
CA LYS A 169 -2.12 -8.74 23.97
C LYS A 169 -3.30 -8.32 24.83
N VAL A 170 -4.51 -8.38 24.24
CA VAL A 170 -5.78 -8.10 24.91
C VAL A 170 -6.69 -9.33 24.80
N LEU A 171 -6.80 -10.09 25.87
CA LEU A 171 -7.53 -11.37 25.88
C LEU A 171 -7.03 -12.36 24.82
N LEU A 172 -7.80 -12.52 23.72
CA LEU A 172 -7.53 -13.46 22.64
C LEU A 172 -7.00 -12.78 21.37
N ILE A 173 -6.92 -11.45 21.37
CA ILE A 173 -6.46 -10.66 20.23
C ILE A 173 -5.16 -9.95 20.55
N HIS A 174 -4.40 -9.66 19.51
CA HIS A 174 -3.24 -8.79 19.54
C HIS A 174 -3.57 -7.49 18.80
N LEU A 175 -3.33 -6.36 19.45
CA LEU A 175 -3.42 -5.03 18.87
C LEU A 175 -1.99 -4.53 18.60
N SER A 176 -1.72 -4.19 17.37
CA SER A 176 -0.37 -3.81 16.93
C SER A 176 -0.37 -2.46 16.23
N PRO A 177 -0.37 -1.32 16.98
CA PRO A 177 -0.09 -0.02 16.37
C PRO A 177 1.36 0.01 15.86
N GLU A 178 1.54 0.49 14.62
CA GLU A 178 2.80 0.51 13.90
C GLU A 178 2.96 1.79 13.08
N ILE A 179 4.18 2.31 13.04
CA ILE A 179 4.60 3.30 12.05
C ILE A 179 5.53 2.59 11.08
N ARG A 180 5.17 2.63 9.81
CA ARG A 180 5.89 1.98 8.71
C ARG A 180 6.41 3.01 7.74
N TYR A 181 7.62 2.83 7.26
CA TYR A 181 8.23 3.64 6.21
C TYR A 181 8.66 2.75 5.05
N THR A 182 8.28 3.16 3.85
CA THR A 182 8.63 2.46 2.60
C THR A 182 9.41 3.40 1.67
N ARG A 183 10.56 2.92 1.19
CA ARG A 183 11.34 3.57 0.14
C ARG A 183 11.18 2.79 -1.15
N TRP A 184 10.43 3.34 -2.09
CA TRP A 184 10.20 2.75 -3.41
C TRP A 184 11.39 2.96 -4.33
N GLY A 185 11.79 1.90 -5.05
CA GLY A 185 12.91 1.94 -6.02
C GLY A 185 12.56 2.63 -7.35
N ALA A 186 11.26 2.83 -7.62
CA ALA A 186 10.77 3.51 -8.82
C ALA A 186 9.45 4.23 -8.54
N GLN A 187 8.98 4.97 -9.53
CA GLN A 187 7.70 5.70 -9.49
C GLN A 187 6.67 5.01 -10.36
N HIS A 188 5.43 4.88 -9.87
CA HIS A 188 4.29 4.43 -10.67
C HIS A 188 3.91 5.46 -11.73
N PHE A 189 3.85 6.72 -11.32
CA PHE A 189 3.47 7.84 -12.18
C PHE A 189 4.63 8.82 -12.28
N LEU A 190 4.88 9.28 -13.51
CA LEU A 190 5.87 10.30 -13.80
C LEU A 190 5.42 11.04 -15.08
N SER A 191 4.84 12.20 -14.92
CA SER A 191 4.46 13.02 -16.07
C SER A 191 5.68 13.71 -16.68
N SER A 192 5.70 13.82 -18.01
CA SER A 192 6.81 14.44 -18.76
C SER A 192 7.03 15.92 -18.43
N ASN A 193 6.01 16.61 -17.94
CA ASN A 193 6.07 18.02 -17.52
C ASN A 193 6.38 18.17 -16.01
N GLY A 194 6.64 17.06 -15.28
CA GLY A 194 6.92 17.09 -13.84
C GLY A 194 5.73 17.44 -12.94
N GLY A 195 4.52 17.59 -13.50
CA GLY A 195 3.33 18.00 -12.76
C GLY A 195 2.73 16.90 -11.87
N LEU A 196 3.03 15.62 -12.15
CA LEU A 196 2.56 14.47 -11.38
C LEU A 196 3.70 13.49 -11.18
N GLN A 197 3.93 13.09 -9.95
CA GLN A 197 4.91 12.07 -9.58
C GLN A 197 4.39 11.21 -8.43
N SER A 198 4.69 9.90 -8.44
CA SER A 198 4.48 9.08 -7.25
C SER A 198 5.57 9.37 -6.22
N ASN A 199 5.16 9.50 -4.97
CA ASN A 199 6.11 9.69 -3.88
C ASN A 199 6.85 8.37 -3.60
N GLN A 200 8.17 8.40 -3.72
CA GLN A 200 9.01 7.23 -3.42
C GLN A 200 9.27 7.05 -1.92
N ASN A 201 9.04 8.07 -1.10
CA ASN A 201 9.17 8.00 0.34
C ASN A 201 7.78 8.05 0.95
N GLN A 202 7.31 6.92 1.45
CA GLN A 202 5.99 6.81 2.04
C GLN A 202 6.09 6.42 3.50
N ALA A 203 5.31 7.10 4.34
CA ALA A 203 5.14 6.76 5.74
C ALA A 203 3.65 6.51 6.02
N GLU A 204 3.37 5.53 6.86
CA GLU A 204 2.03 5.06 7.15
C GLU A 204 1.90 4.78 8.65
N PHE A 205 0.71 5.02 9.18
CA PHE A 205 0.32 4.53 10.49
C PHE A 205 -0.67 3.38 10.30
N LEU A 206 -0.34 2.23 10.84
CA LEU A 206 -1.15 1.02 10.76
C LEU A 206 -1.59 0.58 12.16
N LEU A 207 -2.76 -0.03 12.25
CA LEU A 207 -3.25 -0.75 13.40
C LEU A 207 -3.56 -2.19 12.97
N GLY A 208 -2.77 -3.13 13.45
CA GLY A 208 -2.99 -4.56 13.27
C GLY A 208 -3.92 -5.12 14.34
N ILE A 209 -4.83 -6.00 13.93
CA ILE A 209 -5.66 -6.82 14.79
C ILE A 209 -5.45 -8.26 14.36
N THR A 210 -4.79 -9.06 15.21
CA THR A 210 -4.45 -10.47 14.89
C THR A 210 -4.92 -11.41 16.00
N PHE A 211 -5.12 -12.68 15.60
CA PHE A 211 -5.61 -13.79 16.44
C PHE A 211 -4.58 -14.91 16.53
#